data_4f0ea15da50df54dcc3fec35bf0141e4
#
_entry.id   4f0ea15da50df54dcc3fec35bf0141e4
#
_cell.length_a   1.000
_cell.length_b   1.000
_cell.length_c   1.000
_cell.angle_alpha   90.00
_cell.angle_beta   90.00
_cell.angle_gamma   90.00
#
_symmetry.space_group_name_H-M   'P 1'
#
loop_
_entity.id
_entity.type
_entity.pdbx_description
1 polymer ?
#
loop_
_entity_poly.entity_id
_entity_poly.type
_entity_poly.pdbx_seq_one_letter_code
_entity_poly.pdbx_strand_id
1 'polypeptide(L)'
;MVNGRNQSRMKRHGFQGLLALTIVLLTAFLAAPHAWADESAPITHWNVDVNLSRDGVAHVNAELEMDFSTTRGRGPVFVLPTRQPGGEDGQFYRYEISGIQVSSSTAPDQTQTTEDKEGNIQVRVGDTYQYLHEKHTYRISYTVTGLIAPNHPESHLDEFNWNVIGNWRGRINHFRVSVTGPEAVSKAACWTGSNYKQSCTSSNSEKTATYSLSSISPGTPVQVVAGFPAGTFPEAKQNVEYRRTLSNAFSLTPLTGAATLVTTAGAAFAIVKIRNRYARDEAYLGVAPGLSPRAGQGEQIGLLPDNLNVAVQFHPPKNATPGEIGTLMDANADFIDVSSSIIDLAVRGYLVITAQEDGDHLLTRTEKDQTQLAEYEKRLLSKLFQSGDEVTLKELGDEKYDGLDSEIRELLYQRVAELGWFRENPKSMRWSGITAGFFISAVGCLFTLVLGYGLGWGLVCLPLVAIGIAVLMMSGKFGKRTAKGSMALVQARGFELYLSTAEADKLRFEEGVDIFSRYLPYAMIFGVARR
;
A
#
# COMPACT_ATOMS: atom_id res chain seq x y z
N MET A 1 1.63 -40.02 7.87
CA MET A 1 1.78 -39.57 6.47
C MET A 1 0.71 -38.53 6.06
N VAL A 2 0.47 -37.49 6.82
CA VAL A 2 -0.58 -36.49 6.48
C VAL A 2 -0.13 -35.01 6.65
N ASN A 3 1.11 -34.72 7.08
CA ASN A 3 1.49 -33.34 7.44
C ASN A 3 2.35 -32.53 6.43
N GLY A 4 2.77 -33.12 5.31
CA GLY A 4 3.62 -32.40 4.33
C GLY A 4 2.88 -31.41 3.40
N ARG A 5 1.55 -31.51 3.28
CA ARG A 5 0.73 -30.59 2.45
C ARG A 5 0.32 -29.30 3.17
N ASN A 6 0.41 -29.24 4.49
CA ASN A 6 -0.01 -28.07 5.25
C ASN A 6 1.05 -26.97 5.37
N GLN A 7 2.35 -27.29 5.30
CA GLN A 7 3.37 -26.24 5.48
C GLN A 7 3.60 -25.39 4.23
N SER A 8 3.45 -25.93 3.03
CA SER A 8 3.49 -25.12 1.80
C SER A 8 2.23 -24.28 1.61
N ARG A 9 1.07 -24.76 2.10
CA ARG A 9 -0.15 -23.96 2.21
C ARG A 9 -0.03 -22.87 3.28
N MET A 10 0.58 -23.13 4.42
CA MET A 10 0.71 -22.17 5.51
C MET A 10 1.62 -20.97 5.15
N LYS A 11 2.72 -21.17 4.39
CA LYS A 11 3.57 -20.08 3.89
C LYS A 11 2.89 -19.24 2.79
N ARG A 12 2.07 -19.85 1.93
CA ARG A 12 1.21 -19.13 0.97
C ARG A 12 0.09 -18.37 1.68
N HIS A 13 -0.48 -18.93 2.74
CA HIS A 13 -1.50 -18.27 3.54
C HIS A 13 -0.96 -17.16 4.44
N GLY A 14 0.29 -17.22 4.91
CA GLY A 14 0.94 -16.15 5.66
C GLY A 14 1.15 -14.88 4.84
N PHE A 15 1.58 -15.01 3.58
CA PHE A 15 1.75 -13.88 2.66
C PHE A 15 0.40 -13.34 2.14
N GLN A 16 -0.54 -14.24 1.85
CA GLN A 16 -1.92 -13.86 1.51
C GLN A 16 -2.66 -13.26 2.71
N GLY A 17 -2.38 -13.72 3.92
CA GLY A 17 -2.91 -13.16 5.17
C GLY A 17 -2.37 -11.76 5.45
N LEU A 18 -1.09 -11.50 5.19
CA LEU A 18 -0.49 -10.17 5.36
C LEU A 18 -1.00 -9.18 4.30
N LEU A 19 -1.17 -9.62 3.05
CA LEU A 19 -1.75 -8.82 1.97
C LEU A 19 -3.25 -8.56 2.22
N ALA A 20 -3.99 -9.57 2.71
CA ALA A 20 -5.39 -9.43 3.10
C ALA A 20 -5.54 -8.52 4.33
N LEU A 21 -4.63 -8.60 5.31
CA LEU A 21 -4.64 -7.74 6.49
C LEU A 21 -4.33 -6.28 6.13
N THR A 22 -3.41 -6.03 5.20
CA THR A 22 -3.14 -4.67 4.69
C THR A 22 -4.30 -4.13 3.86
N ILE A 23 -4.96 -4.95 3.05
CA ILE A 23 -6.17 -4.55 2.31
C ILE A 23 -7.33 -4.31 3.28
N VAL A 24 -7.53 -5.16 4.29
CA VAL A 24 -8.56 -4.99 5.33
C VAL A 24 -8.28 -3.78 6.21
N LEU A 25 -7.02 -3.47 6.54
CA LEU A 25 -6.66 -2.24 7.24
C LEU A 25 -6.85 -0.99 6.37
N LEU A 26 -6.55 -1.05 5.06
CA LEU A 26 -6.86 0.05 4.15
C LEU A 26 -8.37 0.22 3.93
N THR A 27 -9.14 -0.85 3.83
CA THR A 27 -10.61 -0.79 3.70
C THR A 27 -11.30 -0.42 5.01
N ALA A 28 -10.75 -0.80 6.17
CA ALA A 28 -11.25 -0.38 7.49
C ALA A 28 -11.01 1.11 7.75
N PHE A 29 -9.95 1.71 7.18
CA PHE A 29 -9.73 3.16 7.22
C PHE A 29 -10.68 3.94 6.28
N LEU A 30 -11.18 3.30 5.22
CA LEU A 30 -12.19 3.86 4.30
C LEU A 30 -13.64 3.62 4.77
N ALA A 31 -13.84 2.66 5.68
CA ALA A 31 -15.13 2.32 6.27
C ALA A 31 -15.24 2.75 7.74
N ALA A 32 -14.64 3.91 8.10
CA ALA A 32 -14.98 4.51 9.37
C ALA A 32 -16.50 4.77 9.36
N PRO A 33 -17.28 4.19 10.29
CA PRO A 33 -18.70 4.47 10.35
C PRO A 33 -18.83 5.98 10.50
N HIS A 34 -19.55 6.62 9.57
CA HIS A 34 -19.99 7.99 9.77
C HIS A 34 -20.82 7.91 11.05
N ALA A 35 -20.24 8.44 12.15
CA ALA A 35 -20.99 8.59 13.39
C ALA A 35 -22.27 9.32 13.01
N TRP A 36 -23.40 8.69 13.28
CA TRP A 36 -24.72 9.30 13.09
C TRP A 36 -24.67 10.60 13.87
N ALA A 37 -24.66 11.71 13.14
CA ALA A 37 -24.65 13.04 13.74
C ALA A 37 -25.97 13.16 14.50
N ASP A 38 -25.89 13.45 15.80
CA ASP A 38 -27.05 13.84 16.59
C ASP A 38 -27.82 14.90 15.81
N GLU A 39 -29.11 14.64 15.58
CA GLU A 39 -29.98 15.51 14.82
C GLU A 39 -30.07 16.84 15.56
N SER A 40 -29.51 17.89 14.98
CA SER A 40 -29.58 19.24 15.57
C SER A 40 -31.03 19.71 15.60
N ALA A 41 -31.38 20.48 16.64
CA ALA A 41 -32.72 21.07 16.74
C ALA A 41 -33.09 21.80 15.42
N PRO A 42 -34.30 21.60 14.89
CA PRO A 42 -34.71 22.23 13.65
C PRO A 42 -34.83 23.75 13.81
N ILE A 43 -34.54 24.45 12.73
CA ILE A 43 -34.78 25.89 12.61
C ILE A 43 -36.15 26.10 11.97
N THR A 44 -37.01 26.83 12.63
CA THR A 44 -38.36 27.14 12.13
C THR A 44 -38.35 28.30 11.16
N HIS A 45 -37.55 29.35 11.43
CA HIS A 45 -37.33 30.48 10.58
C HIS A 45 -35.87 30.91 10.60
N TRP A 46 -35.30 31.26 9.45
CA TRP A 46 -33.98 31.85 9.36
C TRP A 46 -33.97 32.95 8.32
N ASN A 47 -33.82 34.18 8.79
CA ASN A 47 -33.72 35.38 7.98
C ASN A 47 -32.28 35.90 8.04
N VAL A 48 -31.72 36.25 6.89
CA VAL A 48 -30.38 36.81 6.75
C VAL A 48 -30.46 38.07 5.93
N ASP A 49 -30.05 39.20 6.52
CA ASP A 49 -29.96 40.50 5.88
C ASP A 49 -28.49 40.89 5.68
N VAL A 50 -28.11 41.10 4.43
CA VAL A 50 -26.76 41.47 4.03
C VAL A 50 -26.80 42.87 3.42
N ASN A 51 -26.05 43.79 3.99
CA ASN A 51 -25.85 45.15 3.47
C ASN A 51 -24.43 45.29 2.95
N LEU A 52 -24.27 45.57 1.66
CA LEU A 52 -23.00 45.73 0.99
C LEU A 52 -22.62 47.21 0.95
N SER A 53 -21.46 47.56 1.48
CA SER A 53 -20.89 48.93 1.38
C SER A 53 -20.01 49.04 0.12
N ARG A 54 -19.72 50.28 -0.32
CA ARG A 54 -18.95 50.55 -1.57
C ARG A 54 -17.53 50.03 -1.55
N ASP A 55 -16.94 49.85 -0.38
CA ASP A 55 -15.62 49.23 -0.16
C ASP A 55 -15.62 47.70 -0.27
N GLY A 56 -16.79 47.09 -0.52
CA GLY A 56 -16.94 45.66 -0.68
C GLY A 56 -17.10 44.88 0.63
N VAL A 57 -17.32 45.56 1.75
CA VAL A 57 -17.64 44.93 3.03
C VAL A 57 -19.11 44.51 3.07
N ALA A 58 -19.36 43.27 3.43
CA ALA A 58 -20.70 42.75 3.67
C ALA A 58 -21.00 42.79 5.18
N HIS A 59 -22.00 43.57 5.58
CA HIS A 59 -22.55 43.57 6.95
C HIS A 59 -23.70 42.58 7.01
N VAL A 60 -23.50 41.51 7.74
CA VAL A 60 -24.46 40.38 7.86
C VAL A 60 -25.18 40.47 9.19
N ASN A 61 -26.51 40.47 9.15
CA ASN A 61 -27.39 40.31 10.30
C ASN A 61 -28.29 39.12 10.06
N ALA A 62 -28.24 38.10 10.90
CA ALA A 62 -29.08 36.93 10.77
C ALA A 62 -29.90 36.72 12.05
N GLU A 63 -31.17 36.42 11.86
CA GLU A 63 -32.09 36.02 12.92
C GLU A 63 -32.63 34.64 12.63
N LEU A 64 -32.56 33.74 13.61
CA LEU A 64 -33.08 32.37 13.49
C LEU A 64 -33.85 31.97 14.75
N GLU A 65 -34.92 31.22 14.57
CA GLU A 65 -35.68 30.57 15.63
C GLU A 65 -35.41 29.06 15.57
N MET A 66 -34.88 28.51 16.67
CA MET A 66 -34.65 27.07 16.84
C MET A 66 -35.68 26.47 17.79
N ASP A 67 -36.14 25.25 17.44
CA ASP A 67 -37.13 24.51 18.22
C ASP A 67 -36.47 23.34 18.96
N PHE A 68 -36.29 23.48 20.28
CA PHE A 68 -35.73 22.46 21.17
C PHE A 68 -36.80 21.60 21.85
N SER A 69 -38.08 21.70 21.45
CA SER A 69 -39.18 20.95 22.08
C SER A 69 -39.07 19.43 21.89
N THR A 70 -38.46 18.98 20.78
CA THR A 70 -38.28 17.56 20.44
C THR A 70 -36.84 17.09 20.51
N THR A 71 -35.88 18.00 20.49
CA THR A 71 -34.45 17.68 20.44
C THR A 71 -33.69 18.42 21.56
N ARG A 72 -32.98 17.67 22.39
CA ARG A 72 -32.15 18.29 23.44
C ARG A 72 -30.98 19.07 22.84
N GLY A 73 -30.85 20.33 23.23
CA GLY A 73 -29.75 21.21 22.79
C GLY A 73 -29.41 22.25 23.84
N ARG A 74 -28.29 22.93 23.69
CA ARG A 74 -27.82 23.99 24.58
C ARG A 74 -27.70 25.34 23.85
N GLY A 75 -28.06 25.36 22.57
CA GLY A 75 -28.00 26.53 21.70
C GLY A 75 -27.35 26.19 20.35
N PRO A 76 -27.31 27.16 19.40
CA PRO A 76 -26.73 26.96 18.08
C PRO A 76 -25.20 26.90 18.11
N VAL A 77 -24.64 26.19 17.11
CA VAL A 77 -23.23 26.26 16.76
C VAL A 77 -23.15 26.77 15.32
N PHE A 78 -22.84 28.04 15.17
CA PHE A 78 -22.60 28.62 13.85
C PHE A 78 -21.21 28.21 13.35
N VAL A 79 -21.13 27.75 12.11
CA VAL A 79 -19.89 27.52 11.40
C VAL A 79 -19.83 28.54 10.27
N LEU A 80 -18.97 29.53 10.42
CA LEU A 80 -18.77 30.59 9.44
C LEU A 80 -17.59 30.21 8.55
N PRO A 81 -17.84 29.87 7.26
CA PRO A 81 -16.77 29.49 6.35
C PRO A 81 -15.86 30.68 6.06
N THR A 82 -14.56 30.52 6.22
CA THR A 82 -13.55 31.53 5.84
C THR A 82 -13.06 31.35 4.41
N ARG A 83 -13.60 30.38 3.67
CA ARG A 83 -13.23 30.04 2.30
C ARG A 83 -14.40 29.44 1.52
N GLN A 84 -14.34 29.63 0.21
CA GLN A 84 -15.23 28.99 -0.74
C GLN A 84 -14.41 28.43 -1.90
N PRO A 85 -14.70 27.22 -2.41
CA PRO A 85 -14.06 26.70 -3.62
C PRO A 85 -14.20 27.68 -4.79
N GLY A 86 -13.10 27.89 -5.51
CA GLY A 86 -13.07 28.67 -6.74
C GLY A 86 -13.41 27.84 -7.98
N GLY A 87 -13.26 28.44 -9.17
CA GLY A 87 -13.50 27.76 -10.44
C GLY A 87 -12.42 26.74 -10.84
N GLU A 88 -11.20 26.89 -10.34
CA GLU A 88 -10.07 26.01 -10.65
C GLU A 88 -9.80 25.01 -9.51
N ASP A 89 -9.23 23.85 -9.85
CA ASP A 89 -8.89 22.84 -8.84
C ASP A 89 -7.83 23.35 -7.85
N GLY A 90 -8.17 23.31 -6.58
CA GLY A 90 -7.34 23.83 -5.48
C GLY A 90 -7.37 25.33 -5.30
N GLN A 91 -8.16 26.07 -6.09
CA GLN A 91 -8.42 27.48 -5.90
C GLN A 91 -9.49 27.68 -4.84
N PHE A 92 -9.25 28.59 -3.91
CA PHE A 92 -10.20 29.01 -2.89
C PHE A 92 -10.27 30.53 -2.83
N TYR A 93 -11.46 31.06 -2.66
CA TYR A 93 -11.68 32.47 -2.29
C TYR A 93 -11.66 32.53 -0.76
N ARG A 94 -10.79 33.37 -0.21
CA ARG A 94 -10.64 33.53 1.23
C ARG A 94 -11.40 34.78 1.69
N TYR A 95 -12.14 34.59 2.78
CA TYR A 95 -12.91 35.62 3.44
C TYR A 95 -12.30 36.02 4.78
N GLU A 96 -12.39 37.27 5.13
CA GLU A 96 -12.05 37.76 6.46
C GLU A 96 -13.34 38.10 7.19
N ILE A 97 -13.56 37.46 8.34
CA ILE A 97 -14.75 37.62 9.17
C ILE A 97 -14.35 38.31 10.47
N SER A 98 -15.07 39.38 10.84
CA SER A 98 -14.78 40.14 12.03
C SER A 98 -16.06 40.68 12.68
N GLY A 99 -15.95 41.22 13.90
CA GLY A 99 -17.05 41.87 14.60
C GLY A 99 -18.21 40.96 14.96
N ILE A 100 -17.95 39.67 15.21
CA ILE A 100 -19.00 38.70 15.53
C ILE A 100 -19.65 39.04 16.87
N GLN A 101 -20.96 39.26 16.85
CA GLN A 101 -21.79 39.47 18.03
C GLN A 101 -23.01 38.54 17.97
N VAL A 102 -23.37 37.98 19.10
CA VAL A 102 -24.56 37.12 19.22
C VAL A 102 -25.39 37.62 20.40
N SER A 103 -26.71 37.60 20.23
CA SER A 103 -27.65 37.92 21.30
C SER A 103 -28.89 37.06 21.23
N SER A 104 -29.53 36.80 22.36
CA SER A 104 -30.83 36.18 22.49
C SER A 104 -31.62 36.84 23.60
N SER A 105 -32.91 37.05 23.37
CA SER A 105 -33.84 37.53 24.43
C SER A 105 -34.57 36.41 25.14
N THR A 106 -34.40 35.18 24.65
CA THR A 106 -35.20 34.00 25.10
C THR A 106 -34.35 32.85 25.66
N ALA A 107 -33.01 32.88 25.45
CA ALA A 107 -32.08 31.87 25.89
C ALA A 107 -30.74 32.49 26.33
N PRO A 108 -29.88 31.74 27.06
CA PRO A 108 -28.50 32.13 27.28
C PRO A 108 -27.75 32.38 25.96
N ASP A 109 -27.01 33.47 25.90
CA ASP A 109 -26.30 33.95 24.71
C ASP A 109 -24.77 34.07 24.88
N GLN A 110 -24.23 33.43 25.92
CA GLN A 110 -22.78 33.33 26.08
C GLN A 110 -22.16 32.69 24.85
N THR A 111 -21.07 33.27 24.34
CA THR A 111 -20.42 32.78 23.13
C THR A 111 -19.02 32.25 23.41
N GLN A 112 -18.67 31.17 22.74
CA GLN A 112 -17.32 30.66 22.65
C GLN A 112 -16.94 30.55 21.18
N THR A 113 -15.93 31.31 20.76
CA THR A 113 -15.43 31.31 19.39
C THR A 113 -14.15 30.46 19.31
N THR A 114 -14.10 29.52 18.38
CA THR A 114 -12.96 28.67 18.10
C THR A 114 -12.76 28.54 16.58
N GLU A 115 -11.59 28.13 16.15
CA GLU A 115 -11.30 27.80 14.75
C GLU A 115 -11.25 26.28 14.59
N ASP A 116 -11.88 25.74 13.54
CA ASP A 116 -11.82 24.32 13.24
C ASP A 116 -10.55 23.98 12.44
N LYS A 117 -10.34 22.67 12.18
CA LYS A 117 -9.16 22.18 11.43
C LYS A 117 -9.12 22.67 9.97
N GLU A 118 -10.25 23.11 9.45
CA GLU A 118 -10.39 23.62 8.09
C GLU A 118 -10.19 25.14 8.04
N GLY A 119 -10.09 25.77 9.23
CA GLY A 119 -9.93 27.22 9.39
C GLY A 119 -11.24 27.98 9.36
N ASN A 120 -12.41 27.31 9.52
CA ASN A 120 -13.69 27.99 9.69
C ASN A 120 -13.85 28.47 11.13
N ILE A 121 -14.55 29.58 11.30
CA ILE A 121 -14.85 30.12 12.63
C ILE A 121 -16.10 29.40 13.16
N GLN A 122 -15.96 28.73 14.30
CA GLN A 122 -17.08 28.15 15.03
C GLN A 122 -17.48 29.05 16.21
N VAL A 123 -18.76 29.45 16.23
CA VAL A 123 -19.33 30.23 17.32
C VAL A 123 -20.37 29.37 18.03
N ARG A 124 -20.05 28.88 19.20
CA ARG A 124 -20.98 28.18 20.10
C ARG A 124 -21.72 29.19 20.95
N VAL A 125 -23.02 29.04 21.02
CA VAL A 125 -23.89 29.97 21.77
C VAL A 125 -24.67 29.17 22.80
N GLY A 126 -24.77 29.67 24.03
CA GLY A 126 -25.55 29.11 25.11
C GLY A 126 -24.72 28.70 26.32
N ASP A 127 -25.39 28.23 27.36
CA ASP A 127 -24.76 27.76 28.60
C ASP A 127 -24.39 26.26 28.49
N THR A 128 -23.18 25.92 28.88
CA THR A 128 -22.68 24.54 28.85
C THR A 128 -23.47 23.58 29.78
N TYR A 129 -24.12 24.10 30.78
CA TYR A 129 -24.84 23.29 31.81
C TYR A 129 -26.34 23.33 31.64
N GLN A 130 -26.91 24.22 30.80
CA GLN A 130 -28.33 24.38 30.64
C GLN A 130 -28.84 23.79 29.31
N TYR A 131 -29.77 22.84 29.39
CA TYR A 131 -30.51 22.34 28.23
C TYR A 131 -31.75 23.21 27.97
N LEU A 132 -32.03 23.43 26.70
CA LEU A 132 -33.18 24.18 26.21
C LEU A 132 -34.31 23.20 25.82
N HIS A 133 -35.56 23.64 26.00
CA HIS A 133 -36.74 22.79 25.81
C HIS A 133 -37.87 23.44 24.98
N GLU A 134 -37.69 24.69 24.59
CA GLU A 134 -38.70 25.48 23.87
C GLU A 134 -38.12 26.11 22.62
N LYS A 135 -38.89 26.94 21.96
CA LYS A 135 -38.40 27.76 20.85
C LYS A 135 -37.63 28.95 21.36
N HIS A 136 -36.44 29.16 20.77
CA HIS A 136 -35.57 30.27 21.13
C HIS A 136 -35.08 30.99 19.88
N THR A 137 -35.06 32.32 19.98
CA THR A 137 -34.61 33.21 18.91
C THR A 137 -33.19 33.69 19.19
N TYR A 138 -32.34 33.57 18.19
CA TYR A 138 -30.96 34.06 18.22
C TYR A 138 -30.73 35.08 17.10
N ARG A 139 -29.93 36.10 17.37
CA ARG A 139 -29.43 37.07 16.40
C ARG A 139 -27.92 36.98 16.36
N ILE A 140 -27.34 36.87 15.18
CA ILE A 140 -25.92 36.94 14.95
C ILE A 140 -25.61 38.06 13.95
N SER A 141 -24.65 38.90 14.26
CA SER A 141 -24.15 39.92 13.34
C SER A 141 -22.63 39.82 13.20
N TYR A 142 -22.13 40.09 12.00
CA TYR A 142 -20.69 40.08 11.70
C TYR A 142 -20.44 40.80 10.37
N THR A 143 -19.18 41.10 10.09
CA THR A 143 -18.73 41.66 8.81
C THR A 143 -17.87 40.66 8.06
N VAL A 144 -18.00 40.62 6.72
CA VAL A 144 -17.22 39.77 5.85
C VAL A 144 -16.63 40.59 4.70
N THR A 145 -15.34 40.42 4.45
CA THR A 145 -14.66 40.95 3.28
C THR A 145 -14.19 39.87 2.35
N GLY A 146 -14.08 40.15 1.05
CA GLY A 146 -13.62 39.20 0.03
C GLY A 146 -14.72 38.42 -0.70
N LEU A 147 -16.02 38.73 -0.43
CA LEU A 147 -17.16 38.07 -1.09
C LEU A 147 -17.47 38.59 -2.50
N ILE A 148 -16.93 39.76 -2.85
CA ILE A 148 -17.23 40.43 -4.12
C ILE A 148 -16.14 40.15 -5.13
N ALA A 149 -16.53 39.60 -6.29
CA ALA A 149 -15.69 39.45 -7.47
C ALA A 149 -15.94 40.67 -8.39
N PRO A 150 -15.03 41.67 -8.43
CA PRO A 150 -15.19 42.83 -9.30
C PRO A 150 -15.02 42.40 -10.77
N ASN A 151 -15.88 42.93 -11.63
CA ASN A 151 -15.89 42.66 -13.07
C ASN A 151 -15.71 41.19 -13.43
N HIS A 152 -16.61 40.33 -12.93
CA HIS A 152 -16.53 38.87 -13.13
C HIS A 152 -16.42 38.52 -14.63
N PRO A 153 -15.49 37.61 -15.02
CA PRO A 153 -15.16 37.37 -16.44
C PRO A 153 -16.33 36.95 -17.32
N GLU A 154 -17.33 36.24 -16.77
CA GLU A 154 -18.46 35.72 -17.54
C GLU A 154 -19.63 36.69 -17.60
N SER A 155 -19.93 37.38 -16.52
CA SER A 155 -21.12 38.24 -16.43
C SER A 155 -20.83 39.71 -16.73
N HIS A 156 -19.56 40.13 -16.63
CA HIS A 156 -19.11 41.52 -16.69
C HIS A 156 -19.76 42.44 -15.64
N LEU A 157 -20.19 41.83 -14.51
CA LEU A 157 -20.78 42.48 -13.37
C LEU A 157 -19.81 42.41 -12.16
N ASP A 158 -20.00 43.28 -11.19
CA ASP A 158 -19.45 43.10 -9.85
C ASP A 158 -20.37 42.09 -9.13
N GLU A 159 -19.88 40.88 -8.85
CA GLU A 159 -20.69 39.81 -8.27
C GLU A 159 -20.39 39.60 -6.79
N PHE A 160 -21.44 39.76 -5.97
CA PHE A 160 -21.48 39.19 -4.63
C PHE A 160 -21.83 37.69 -4.76
N ASN A 161 -20.96 36.81 -4.29
CA ASN A 161 -21.15 35.37 -4.36
C ASN A 161 -20.83 34.73 -3.01
N TRP A 162 -21.83 34.13 -2.37
CA TRP A 162 -21.71 33.65 -1.02
C TRP A 162 -22.46 32.34 -0.77
N ASN A 163 -21.78 31.36 -0.13
CA ASN A 163 -22.40 30.17 0.44
C ASN A 163 -22.97 30.52 1.81
N VAL A 164 -24.21 31.01 1.80
CA VAL A 164 -24.90 31.49 3.02
C VAL A 164 -25.19 30.37 4.01
N ILE A 165 -25.48 29.17 3.51
CA ILE A 165 -25.59 27.93 4.27
C ILE A 165 -24.52 26.98 3.75
N GLY A 166 -23.62 26.56 4.61
CA GLY A 166 -22.65 25.51 4.34
C GLY A 166 -23.20 24.13 4.73
N ASN A 167 -22.63 23.54 5.76
CA ASN A 167 -23.00 22.20 6.25
C ASN A 167 -23.77 22.30 7.57
N TRP A 168 -25.02 22.77 7.51
CA TRP A 168 -25.89 22.85 8.69
C TRP A 168 -26.53 21.49 8.96
N ARG A 169 -26.45 20.98 10.20
CA ARG A 169 -26.89 19.63 10.55
C ARG A 169 -28.37 19.47 10.83
N GLY A 170 -29.10 20.54 11.11
CA GLY A 170 -30.55 20.55 11.35
C GLY A 170 -31.34 20.86 10.10
N ARG A 171 -32.62 20.52 10.09
CA ARG A 171 -33.57 20.99 9.06
C ARG A 171 -33.81 22.48 9.25
N ILE A 172 -33.87 23.24 8.16
CA ILE A 172 -34.22 24.64 8.17
C ILE A 172 -35.54 24.79 7.42
N ASN A 173 -36.54 25.38 8.06
CA ASN A 173 -37.80 25.76 7.42
C ASN A 173 -37.79 27.29 7.24
N HIS A 174 -38.54 27.78 6.23
CA HIS A 174 -38.70 29.22 5.96
C HIS A 174 -37.37 30.01 5.98
N PHE A 175 -36.50 29.67 5.03
CA PHE A 175 -35.23 30.37 4.86
C PHE A 175 -35.40 31.56 3.89
N ARG A 176 -34.88 32.74 4.28
CA ARG A 176 -34.87 33.93 3.46
C ARG A 176 -33.54 34.67 3.59
N VAL A 177 -33.03 35.14 2.46
CA VAL A 177 -31.86 36.04 2.41
C VAL A 177 -32.24 37.30 1.65
N SER A 178 -31.87 38.47 2.15
CA SER A 178 -31.90 39.72 1.42
C SER A 178 -30.47 40.29 1.28
N VAL A 179 -30.09 40.68 0.09
CA VAL A 179 -28.79 41.29 -0.21
C VAL A 179 -29.04 42.70 -0.79
N THR A 180 -28.69 43.70 -0.05
CA THR A 180 -28.86 45.10 -0.46
C THR A 180 -27.51 45.73 -0.80
N GLY A 181 -27.39 46.28 -2.00
CA GLY A 181 -26.18 46.96 -2.47
C GLY A 181 -26.30 48.48 -2.58
N PRO A 182 -25.19 49.19 -2.85
CA PRO A 182 -25.21 50.63 -3.05
C PRO A 182 -25.87 51.08 -4.36
N GLU A 183 -25.90 50.20 -5.37
CA GLU A 183 -26.53 50.44 -6.67
C GLU A 183 -27.62 49.38 -6.97
N ALA A 184 -28.36 49.52 -8.06
CA ALA A 184 -29.42 48.61 -8.44
C ALA A 184 -28.87 47.23 -8.79
N VAL A 185 -29.57 46.18 -8.33
CA VAL A 185 -29.21 44.76 -8.64
C VAL A 185 -29.57 44.47 -10.09
N SER A 186 -28.58 44.14 -10.91
CA SER A 186 -28.72 43.78 -12.31
C SER A 186 -29.23 42.36 -12.47
N LYS A 187 -28.76 41.40 -11.62
CA LYS A 187 -29.09 39.97 -11.71
C LYS A 187 -29.06 39.33 -10.33
N ALA A 188 -30.00 38.46 -10.06
CA ALA A 188 -30.05 37.62 -8.86
C ALA A 188 -30.16 36.15 -9.25
N ALA A 189 -29.33 35.28 -8.61
CA ALA A 189 -29.37 33.85 -8.81
C ALA A 189 -29.12 33.12 -7.49
N CYS A 190 -29.68 31.93 -7.36
CA CYS A 190 -29.59 31.11 -6.16
C CYS A 190 -29.56 29.64 -6.53
N TRP A 191 -28.65 28.89 -5.87
CA TRP A 191 -28.50 27.45 -6.06
C TRP A 191 -28.43 26.72 -4.72
N THR A 192 -28.92 25.47 -4.75
CA THR A 192 -28.93 24.55 -3.60
C THR A 192 -28.68 23.11 -4.04
N GLY A 193 -28.57 22.20 -3.06
CA GLY A 193 -28.26 20.79 -3.30
C GLY A 193 -26.77 20.48 -3.26
N SER A 194 -26.41 19.22 -3.11
CA SER A 194 -25.02 18.76 -2.92
C SER A 194 -24.02 19.19 -4.00
N ASN A 195 -24.52 19.56 -5.19
CA ASN A 195 -23.68 20.00 -6.33
C ASN A 195 -24.13 21.36 -6.88
N TYR A 196 -24.90 22.15 -6.12
CA TYR A 196 -25.45 23.46 -6.55
C TYR A 196 -26.21 23.41 -7.90
N LYS A 197 -26.94 22.30 -8.16
CA LYS A 197 -27.66 22.09 -9.44
C LYS A 197 -29.14 22.46 -9.39
N GLN A 198 -29.67 22.67 -8.19
CA GLN A 198 -31.07 23.03 -8.01
C GLN A 198 -31.16 24.53 -7.81
N SER A 199 -31.95 25.23 -8.60
CA SER A 199 -32.24 26.64 -8.41
C SER A 199 -33.23 26.85 -7.27
N CYS A 200 -33.03 27.90 -6.48
CA CYS A 200 -34.02 28.40 -5.52
C CYS A 200 -34.73 29.65 -6.03
N THR A 201 -35.77 30.06 -5.33
CA THR A 201 -36.52 31.27 -5.71
C THR A 201 -35.65 32.49 -5.48
N SER A 202 -35.43 33.28 -6.53
CA SER A 202 -34.70 34.56 -6.49
C SER A 202 -35.49 35.65 -7.14
N SER A 203 -35.46 36.85 -6.59
CA SER A 203 -36.04 38.06 -7.16
C SER A 203 -35.18 39.27 -6.83
N ASN A 204 -35.24 40.28 -7.64
CA ASN A 204 -34.56 41.56 -7.34
C ASN A 204 -35.54 42.73 -7.56
N SER A 205 -35.43 43.69 -6.70
CA SER A 205 -36.17 44.94 -6.76
C SER A 205 -35.24 46.08 -6.36
N GLU A 206 -35.08 47.03 -7.25
CA GLU A 206 -34.16 48.16 -7.06
C GLU A 206 -32.76 47.67 -6.59
N LYS A 207 -32.38 48.02 -5.37
CA LYS A 207 -31.06 47.75 -4.79
C LYS A 207 -30.98 46.42 -4.02
N THR A 208 -32.06 45.67 -3.94
CA THR A 208 -32.15 44.46 -3.10
C THR A 208 -32.44 43.25 -3.92
N ALA A 209 -31.62 42.18 -3.76
CA ALA A 209 -31.90 40.82 -4.20
C ALA A 209 -32.45 40.03 -3.03
N THR A 210 -33.53 39.24 -3.27
CA THR A 210 -34.18 38.41 -2.26
C THR A 210 -34.18 36.96 -2.72
N TYR A 211 -33.86 36.05 -1.82
CA TYR A 211 -33.78 34.59 -2.05
C TYR A 211 -34.61 33.88 -1.00
N SER A 212 -35.31 32.84 -1.38
CA SER A 212 -36.13 32.07 -0.43
C SER A 212 -36.22 30.60 -0.76
N LEU A 213 -36.28 29.79 0.31
CA LEU A 213 -36.50 28.35 0.29
C LEU A 213 -37.51 28.00 1.39
N SER A 214 -38.48 27.18 1.07
CA SER A 214 -39.50 26.72 2.03
C SER A 214 -38.93 25.72 3.04
N SER A 215 -37.96 24.91 2.61
CA SER A 215 -37.29 23.93 3.47
C SER A 215 -35.92 23.57 2.91
N ILE A 216 -34.93 23.38 3.81
CA ILE A 216 -33.59 22.93 3.50
C ILE A 216 -33.31 21.68 4.36
N SER A 217 -32.94 20.58 3.72
CA SER A 217 -32.56 19.34 4.41
C SER A 217 -31.19 19.46 5.09
N PRO A 218 -30.93 18.70 6.16
CA PRO A 218 -29.60 18.67 6.81
C PRO A 218 -28.47 18.44 5.80
N GLY A 219 -27.38 19.19 5.93
CA GLY A 219 -26.20 19.08 5.08
C GLY A 219 -26.36 19.65 3.65
N THR A 220 -27.47 20.32 3.37
CA THR A 220 -27.71 20.90 2.04
C THR A 220 -27.19 22.35 2.00
N PRO A 221 -26.20 22.67 1.15
CA PRO A 221 -25.69 24.03 1.02
C PRO A 221 -26.64 24.92 0.20
N VAL A 222 -26.56 26.23 0.46
CA VAL A 222 -27.26 27.28 -0.31
C VAL A 222 -26.27 28.36 -0.69
N GLN A 223 -26.20 28.65 -1.99
CA GLN A 223 -25.38 29.70 -2.57
C GLN A 223 -26.29 30.79 -3.15
N VAL A 224 -25.97 32.04 -2.85
CA VAL A 224 -26.65 33.22 -3.40
C VAL A 224 -25.69 34.09 -4.17
N VAL A 225 -26.13 34.60 -5.29
CA VAL A 225 -25.35 35.52 -6.14
C VAL A 225 -26.19 36.74 -6.48
N ALA A 226 -25.62 37.93 -6.24
CA ALA A 226 -26.18 39.19 -6.66
C ALA A 226 -25.17 39.95 -7.54
N GLY A 227 -25.55 40.25 -8.77
CA GLY A 227 -24.73 40.99 -9.73
C GLY A 227 -25.13 42.47 -9.75
N PHE A 228 -24.13 43.34 -9.66
CA PHE A 228 -24.25 44.79 -9.71
C PHE A 228 -23.51 45.34 -10.94
N PRO A 229 -23.81 46.57 -11.40
CA PRO A 229 -23.05 47.19 -12.49
C PRO A 229 -21.54 47.22 -12.17
N ALA A 230 -20.71 46.99 -13.19
CA ALA A 230 -19.25 47.05 -13.02
C ALA A 230 -18.80 48.39 -12.46
N GLY A 231 -17.89 48.35 -11.49
CA GLY A 231 -17.40 49.55 -10.79
C GLY A 231 -18.27 49.99 -9.60
N THR A 232 -19.29 49.23 -9.23
CA THR A 232 -20.10 49.47 -8.02
C THR A 232 -19.26 49.37 -6.75
N PHE A 233 -18.26 48.44 -6.75
CA PHE A 233 -17.35 48.20 -5.62
C PHE A 233 -15.89 48.41 -6.01
N PRO A 234 -15.43 49.65 -6.16
CA PRO A 234 -14.11 49.95 -6.72
C PRO A 234 -12.94 49.52 -5.84
N GLU A 235 -13.16 49.33 -4.54
CA GLU A 235 -12.15 48.91 -3.58
C GLU A 235 -12.19 47.42 -3.25
N ALA A 236 -13.23 46.71 -3.74
CA ALA A 236 -13.36 45.29 -3.48
C ALA A 236 -12.24 44.48 -4.12
N LYS A 237 -11.70 43.56 -3.35
CA LYS A 237 -10.67 42.62 -3.80
C LYS A 237 -11.05 41.21 -3.35
N GLN A 238 -10.93 40.26 -4.27
CA GLN A 238 -11.09 38.87 -3.96
C GLN A 238 -9.74 38.24 -3.60
N ASN A 239 -9.63 37.68 -2.41
CA ASN A 239 -8.41 37.05 -1.96
C ASN A 239 -8.41 35.60 -2.46
N VAL A 240 -7.53 35.29 -3.40
CA VAL A 240 -7.39 33.93 -3.96
C VAL A 240 -6.26 33.18 -3.26
N GLU A 241 -6.60 32.04 -2.68
CA GLU A 241 -5.66 31.10 -2.07
C GLU A 241 -5.62 29.82 -2.90
N TYR A 242 -4.42 29.34 -3.27
CA TYR A 242 -4.25 28.05 -3.92
C TYR A 242 -3.80 27.00 -2.90
N ARG A 243 -4.57 25.93 -2.76
CA ARG A 243 -4.23 24.79 -1.91
C ARG A 243 -3.97 23.55 -2.74
N ARG A 244 -3.02 22.77 -2.29
CA ARG A 244 -2.77 21.45 -2.89
C ARG A 244 -3.82 20.45 -2.40
N THR A 245 -4.55 19.90 -3.36
CA THR A 245 -5.51 18.80 -3.18
C THR A 245 -4.88 17.49 -3.70
N LEU A 246 -5.50 16.34 -3.43
CA LEU A 246 -5.04 15.07 -4.01
C LEU A 246 -5.05 15.09 -5.54
N SER A 247 -6.04 15.76 -6.14
CA SER A 247 -6.17 15.88 -7.60
C SER A 247 -5.02 16.68 -8.21
N ASN A 248 -4.68 17.85 -7.65
CA ASN A 248 -3.62 18.69 -8.19
C ASN A 248 -2.20 18.32 -7.74
N ALA A 249 -2.08 17.42 -6.72
CA ALA A 249 -0.80 16.81 -6.36
C ALA A 249 -0.25 15.88 -7.48
N PHE A 250 -1.12 15.35 -8.34
CA PHE A 250 -0.80 14.51 -9.48
C PHE A 250 -1.14 15.22 -10.81
N SER A 251 -0.88 16.50 -10.90
CA SER A 251 -1.25 17.31 -12.06
C SER A 251 -0.56 16.82 -13.34
N LEU A 252 -1.34 16.65 -14.41
CA LEU A 252 -0.84 16.28 -15.75
C LEU A 252 -0.71 17.53 -16.62
N THR A 253 0.44 18.17 -16.54
CA THR A 253 0.84 19.26 -17.45
C THR A 253 1.78 18.72 -18.55
N PRO A 254 2.03 19.43 -19.65
CA PRO A 254 3.01 19.01 -20.64
C PRO A 254 4.39 18.72 -20.03
N LEU A 255 4.81 19.49 -19.04
CA LEU A 255 6.09 19.32 -18.36
C LEU A 255 6.11 18.07 -17.47
N THR A 256 5.09 17.90 -16.58
CA THR A 256 5.00 16.73 -15.71
C THR A 256 4.76 15.46 -16.50
N GLY A 257 4.02 15.51 -17.62
CA GLY A 257 3.82 14.40 -18.53
C GLY A 257 5.13 13.96 -19.19
N ALA A 258 5.90 14.89 -19.75
CA ALA A 258 7.21 14.58 -20.34
C ALA A 258 8.18 14.03 -19.28
N ALA A 259 8.26 14.64 -18.10
CA ALA A 259 9.10 14.16 -17.00
C ALA A 259 8.69 12.74 -16.55
N THR A 260 7.39 12.45 -16.46
CA THR A 260 6.88 11.12 -16.11
C THR A 260 7.27 10.06 -17.16
N LEU A 261 7.21 10.39 -18.44
CA LEU A 261 7.66 9.48 -19.49
C LEU A 261 9.15 9.16 -19.37
N VAL A 262 9.99 10.16 -19.13
CA VAL A 262 11.44 9.97 -18.93
C VAL A 262 11.73 9.12 -17.70
N THR A 263 11.10 9.40 -16.56
CA THR A 263 11.31 8.62 -15.33
C THR A 263 10.77 7.19 -15.45
N THR A 264 9.66 6.99 -16.18
CA THR A 264 9.12 5.65 -16.47
C THR A 264 10.06 4.84 -17.36
N ALA A 265 10.61 5.44 -18.42
CA ALA A 265 11.61 4.78 -19.27
C ALA A 265 12.88 4.43 -18.47
N GLY A 266 13.36 5.35 -17.62
CA GLY A 266 14.47 5.10 -16.71
C GLY A 266 14.19 3.97 -15.71
N ALA A 267 12.98 3.92 -15.16
CA ALA A 267 12.54 2.85 -14.26
C ALA A 267 12.49 1.49 -14.97
N ALA A 268 11.93 1.43 -16.18
CA ALA A 268 11.91 0.21 -16.98
C ALA A 268 13.34 -0.31 -17.27
N PHE A 269 14.24 0.59 -17.66
CA PHE A 269 15.66 0.25 -17.87
C PHE A 269 16.31 -0.26 -16.58
N ALA A 270 16.09 0.41 -15.44
CA ALA A 270 16.63 0.00 -14.14
C ALA A 270 16.11 -1.38 -13.74
N ILE A 271 14.81 -1.66 -13.90
CA ILE A 271 14.19 -2.95 -13.59
C ILE A 271 14.83 -4.07 -14.45
N VAL A 272 14.99 -3.85 -15.74
CA VAL A 272 15.65 -4.83 -16.65
C VAL A 272 17.11 -5.06 -16.22
N LYS A 273 17.84 -4.00 -15.89
CA LYS A 273 19.24 -4.11 -15.42
C LYS A 273 19.34 -4.87 -14.10
N ILE A 274 18.46 -4.58 -13.13
CA ILE A 274 18.40 -5.29 -11.84
C ILE A 274 18.05 -6.77 -12.07
N ARG A 275 17.04 -7.08 -12.90
CA ARG A 275 16.67 -8.45 -13.25
C ARG A 275 17.85 -9.22 -13.82
N ASN A 276 18.55 -8.66 -14.81
CA ASN A 276 19.68 -9.33 -15.46
C ASN A 276 20.87 -9.52 -14.52
N ARG A 277 21.07 -8.57 -13.59
CA ARG A 277 22.20 -8.64 -12.65
C ARG A 277 21.95 -9.60 -11.48
N TYR A 278 20.72 -9.71 -10.96
CA TYR A 278 20.45 -10.40 -9.69
C TYR A 278 19.50 -11.59 -9.80
N ALA A 279 18.68 -11.68 -10.84
CA ALA A 279 17.61 -12.65 -10.97
C ALA A 279 17.74 -13.58 -12.19
N ARG A 280 18.72 -13.40 -13.07
CA ARG A 280 18.97 -14.31 -14.20
C ARG A 280 20.28 -15.05 -14.02
N ASP A 281 20.23 -16.37 -14.16
CA ASP A 281 21.40 -17.25 -14.07
C ASP A 281 22.43 -16.94 -15.19
N GLU A 282 23.68 -17.22 -14.90
CA GLU A 282 24.80 -17.11 -15.84
C GLU A 282 25.06 -18.44 -16.52
N ALA A 283 25.64 -18.42 -17.70
CA ALA A 283 26.06 -19.61 -18.44
C ALA A 283 27.40 -19.38 -19.15
N TYR A 284 28.13 -20.45 -19.40
CA TYR A 284 29.25 -20.45 -20.33
C TYR A 284 28.74 -20.33 -21.76
N LEU A 285 29.23 -19.33 -22.49
CA LEU A 285 28.90 -19.14 -23.90
C LEU A 285 29.82 -19.97 -24.78
N GLY A 286 29.28 -20.44 -25.92
CA GLY A 286 30.08 -21.20 -26.92
C GLY A 286 30.33 -22.67 -26.56
N VAL A 287 29.75 -23.17 -25.46
CA VAL A 287 29.78 -24.61 -25.10
C VAL A 287 28.37 -25.17 -24.98
N ALA A 288 28.22 -26.48 -25.20
CA ALA A 288 26.92 -27.11 -25.04
C ALA A 288 26.47 -27.07 -23.56
N PRO A 289 25.14 -26.92 -23.29
CA PRO A 289 24.62 -26.91 -21.93
C PRO A 289 25.09 -28.14 -21.11
N GLY A 290 25.53 -27.90 -19.87
CA GLY A 290 26.06 -28.95 -19.01
C GLY A 290 27.54 -29.27 -19.18
N LEU A 291 28.23 -28.61 -20.12
CA LEU A 291 29.68 -28.76 -20.30
C LEU A 291 30.45 -27.53 -19.81
N SER A 292 31.69 -27.76 -19.35
CA SER A 292 32.65 -26.71 -19.02
C SER A 292 33.51 -26.37 -20.25
N PRO A 293 34.03 -25.12 -20.35
CA PRO A 293 35.05 -24.76 -21.34
C PRO A 293 36.30 -25.66 -21.19
N ARG A 294 36.97 -25.95 -22.29
CA ARG A 294 38.23 -26.71 -22.26
C ARG A 294 39.33 -25.87 -21.59
N ALA A 295 40.24 -26.54 -20.90
CA ALA A 295 41.38 -25.89 -20.29
C ALA A 295 42.15 -25.07 -21.34
N GLY A 296 42.42 -23.77 -21.07
CA GLY A 296 43.08 -22.85 -21.96
C GLY A 296 42.19 -22.08 -22.94
N GLN A 297 40.88 -22.37 -23.03
CA GLN A 297 39.91 -21.52 -23.68
C GLN A 297 39.39 -20.48 -22.69
N GLY A 298 39.44 -19.20 -23.07
CA GLY A 298 38.89 -18.12 -22.23
C GLY A 298 37.41 -18.35 -21.94
N GLU A 299 37.04 -18.20 -20.67
CA GLU A 299 35.64 -18.32 -20.23
C GLU A 299 34.84 -17.11 -20.70
N GLN A 300 33.96 -17.29 -21.67
CA GLN A 300 32.95 -16.29 -21.98
C GLN A 300 31.67 -16.58 -21.18
N ILE A 301 31.29 -15.65 -20.32
CA ILE A 301 30.13 -15.79 -19.46
C ILE A 301 29.05 -14.82 -19.96
N GLY A 302 27.84 -15.32 -20.08
CA GLY A 302 26.64 -14.55 -20.45
C GLY A 302 25.42 -14.98 -19.65
N LEU A 303 24.25 -14.46 -20.03
CA LEU A 303 22.99 -14.87 -19.39
C LEU A 303 22.55 -16.23 -19.92
N LEU A 304 22.06 -17.09 -19.02
CA LEU A 304 21.50 -18.40 -19.38
C LEU A 304 20.30 -18.21 -20.32
N PRO A 305 20.26 -18.89 -21.49
CA PRO A 305 19.11 -18.87 -22.38
C PRO A 305 17.86 -19.47 -21.71
N ASP A 306 16.68 -18.93 -22.03
CA ASP A 306 15.42 -19.41 -21.47
C ASP A 306 15.04 -20.82 -21.99
N ASN A 307 15.50 -21.21 -23.18
CA ASN A 307 15.26 -22.52 -23.80
C ASN A 307 16.53 -23.37 -23.74
N LEU A 308 16.62 -24.25 -22.76
CA LEU A 308 17.75 -25.19 -22.61
C LEU A 308 17.31 -26.60 -23.03
N ASN A 309 18.01 -27.18 -24.01
CA ASN A 309 17.93 -28.61 -24.27
C ASN A 309 18.79 -29.33 -23.25
N VAL A 310 18.15 -30.09 -22.34
CA VAL A 310 18.83 -30.89 -21.31
C VAL A 310 19.09 -32.28 -21.87
N ALA A 311 20.35 -32.65 -21.98
CA ALA A 311 20.73 -34.03 -22.35
C ALA A 311 20.64 -34.97 -21.13
N VAL A 312 20.20 -36.19 -21.34
CA VAL A 312 20.17 -37.24 -20.29
C VAL A 312 21.58 -37.45 -19.72
N GLN A 313 21.70 -37.52 -18.42
CA GLN A 313 22.92 -37.82 -17.68
C GLN A 313 22.71 -39.05 -16.81
N PHE A 314 23.63 -40.00 -16.87
CA PHE A 314 23.52 -41.25 -16.11
C PHE A 314 24.06 -41.15 -14.68
N HIS A 315 24.74 -40.07 -14.36
CA HIS A 315 25.33 -39.83 -13.04
C HIS A 315 25.04 -38.40 -12.58
N PRO A 316 24.94 -38.19 -11.26
CA PRO A 316 24.82 -36.83 -10.72
C PRO A 316 26.09 -36.00 -11.03
N PRO A 317 26.06 -34.69 -10.89
CA PRO A 317 27.24 -33.81 -10.98
C PRO A 317 28.36 -34.35 -10.07
N LYS A 318 29.61 -34.33 -10.59
CA LYS A 318 30.75 -34.88 -9.86
C LYS A 318 30.90 -34.23 -8.46
N ASN A 319 31.11 -35.08 -7.47
CA ASN A 319 31.35 -34.72 -6.06
C ASN A 319 30.20 -33.88 -5.46
N ALA A 320 29.01 -33.98 -5.98
CA ALA A 320 27.84 -33.32 -5.44
C ALA A 320 26.99 -34.32 -4.65
N THR A 321 26.62 -33.94 -3.44
CA THR A 321 25.72 -34.71 -2.57
C THR A 321 24.25 -34.42 -2.87
N PRO A 322 23.30 -35.27 -2.49
CA PRO A 322 21.89 -35.03 -2.72
C PRO A 322 21.39 -33.72 -2.15
N GLY A 323 21.74 -33.37 -0.90
CA GLY A 323 21.35 -32.10 -0.27
C GLY A 323 21.89 -30.87 -1.01
N GLU A 324 23.15 -30.94 -1.50
CA GLU A 324 23.73 -29.87 -2.33
C GLU A 324 22.97 -29.70 -3.67
N ILE A 325 22.58 -30.82 -4.30
CA ILE A 325 21.82 -30.79 -5.56
C ILE A 325 20.40 -30.27 -5.33
N GLY A 326 19.72 -30.69 -4.27
CA GLY A 326 18.39 -30.16 -3.95
C GLY A 326 18.42 -28.64 -3.78
N THR A 327 19.36 -28.14 -2.97
CA THR A 327 19.58 -26.70 -2.81
C THR A 327 19.97 -25.99 -4.13
N LEU A 328 20.70 -26.66 -5.03
CA LEU A 328 21.03 -26.11 -6.35
C LEU A 328 19.79 -25.99 -7.26
N MET A 329 18.86 -26.96 -7.19
CA MET A 329 17.71 -27.07 -8.13
C MET A 329 16.76 -25.89 -8.06
N ASP A 330 16.44 -25.40 -6.87
CA ASP A 330 15.50 -24.30 -6.66
C ASP A 330 16.11 -23.09 -5.92
N ALA A 331 17.40 -23.16 -5.63
CA ALA A 331 18.16 -22.20 -4.82
C ALA A 331 17.61 -22.08 -3.38
N ASN A 332 16.97 -23.11 -2.86
CA ASN A 332 16.40 -23.15 -1.51
C ASN A 332 16.83 -24.43 -0.81
N ALA A 333 17.37 -24.32 0.41
CA ALA A 333 17.65 -25.48 1.23
C ALA A 333 16.38 -25.87 2.00
N ASP A 334 15.80 -27.02 1.66
CA ASP A 334 14.54 -27.51 2.21
C ASP A 334 14.73 -28.73 3.13
N PHE A 335 13.67 -29.07 3.88
CA PHE A 335 13.67 -30.25 4.75
C PHE A 335 14.00 -31.55 3.99
N ILE A 336 13.59 -31.63 2.70
CA ILE A 336 13.90 -32.79 1.86
C ILE A 336 15.40 -32.91 1.59
N ASP A 337 16.14 -31.79 1.50
CA ASP A 337 17.59 -31.79 1.28
C ASP A 337 18.34 -32.32 2.50
N VAL A 338 17.87 -31.96 3.70
CA VAL A 338 18.42 -32.47 4.96
C VAL A 338 18.12 -33.96 5.11
N SER A 339 16.87 -34.37 4.85
CA SER A 339 16.43 -35.78 4.94
C SER A 339 17.15 -36.67 3.94
N SER A 340 17.33 -36.21 2.70
CA SER A 340 18.07 -36.94 1.67
C SER A 340 19.57 -37.07 2.04
N SER A 341 20.13 -36.06 2.71
CA SER A 341 21.52 -36.14 3.22
C SER A 341 21.68 -37.18 4.31
N ILE A 342 20.67 -37.41 5.18
CA ILE A 342 20.69 -38.48 6.20
C ILE A 342 20.72 -39.83 5.51
N ILE A 343 19.88 -40.05 4.50
CA ILE A 343 19.82 -41.31 3.76
C ILE A 343 21.09 -41.51 2.95
N ASP A 344 21.66 -40.47 2.35
CA ASP A 344 22.93 -40.56 1.64
C ASP A 344 24.10 -40.94 2.58
N LEU A 345 24.14 -40.40 3.80
CA LEU A 345 25.09 -40.79 4.83
C LEU A 345 24.95 -42.26 5.23
N ALA A 346 23.70 -42.78 5.28
CA ALA A 346 23.44 -44.20 5.52
C ALA A 346 23.93 -45.07 4.36
N VAL A 347 23.62 -44.69 3.12
CA VAL A 347 24.08 -45.39 1.91
C VAL A 347 25.60 -45.43 1.82
N ARG A 348 26.26 -44.36 2.20
CA ARG A 348 27.72 -44.26 2.28
C ARG A 348 28.29 -44.95 3.51
N GLY A 349 27.48 -45.47 4.45
CA GLY A 349 27.88 -46.24 5.62
C GLY A 349 28.42 -45.46 6.80
N TYR A 350 28.01 -44.21 6.96
CA TYR A 350 28.33 -43.38 8.14
C TYR A 350 27.32 -43.54 9.28
N LEU A 351 26.14 -44.05 8.97
CA LEU A 351 25.13 -44.47 9.93
C LEU A 351 24.37 -45.69 9.37
N VAL A 352 23.64 -46.41 10.21
CA VAL A 352 22.75 -47.52 9.84
C VAL A 352 21.32 -47.13 10.23
N ILE A 353 20.36 -47.38 9.35
CA ILE A 353 18.94 -47.18 9.60
C ILE A 353 18.27 -48.54 9.74
N THR A 354 17.73 -48.84 10.93
CA THR A 354 17.04 -50.09 11.22
C THR A 354 15.57 -49.82 11.53
N ALA A 355 14.68 -50.51 10.82
CA ALA A 355 13.25 -50.44 11.12
C ALA A 355 12.95 -51.19 12.44
N GLN A 356 12.18 -50.57 13.33
CA GLN A 356 11.74 -51.15 14.59
C GLN A 356 10.35 -51.75 14.48
N GLU A 357 10.01 -52.68 15.37
CA GLU A 357 8.71 -53.38 15.37
C GLU A 357 7.52 -52.42 15.60
N ASP A 358 7.74 -51.31 16.28
CA ASP A 358 6.72 -50.29 16.55
C ASP A 358 6.49 -49.29 15.38
N GLY A 359 7.16 -49.53 14.23
CA GLY A 359 7.08 -48.73 13.03
C GLY A 359 7.96 -47.46 13.07
N ASP A 360 8.82 -47.30 14.08
CA ASP A 360 9.85 -46.28 14.12
C ASP A 360 11.14 -46.72 13.42
N HIS A 361 12.11 -45.87 13.30
CA HIS A 361 13.42 -46.16 12.72
C HIS A 361 14.51 -45.73 13.67
N LEU A 362 15.43 -46.66 13.96
CA LEU A 362 16.61 -46.42 14.75
C LEU A 362 17.78 -46.04 13.83
N LEU A 363 18.42 -44.96 14.09
CA LEU A 363 19.67 -44.54 13.46
C LEU A 363 20.81 -44.87 14.41
N THR A 364 21.77 -45.64 13.95
CA THR A 364 22.96 -46.00 14.73
C THR A 364 24.21 -45.46 14.03
N ARG A 365 25.06 -44.77 14.75
CA ARG A 365 26.33 -44.23 14.25
C ARG A 365 27.33 -45.34 13.97
N THR A 366 28.15 -45.17 12.93
CA THR A 366 29.29 -46.05 12.64
C THR A 366 30.63 -45.39 12.98
N GLU A 367 31.69 -46.17 13.11
CA GLU A 367 33.05 -45.69 13.35
C GLU A 367 33.77 -45.26 12.04
N LYS A 368 33.08 -45.05 10.95
CA LYS A 368 33.68 -44.68 9.68
C LYS A 368 34.33 -43.31 9.74
N ASP A 369 35.55 -43.20 9.18
CA ASP A 369 36.29 -41.94 9.11
C ASP A 369 35.53 -40.86 8.36
N GLN A 370 35.36 -39.68 9.01
CA GLN A 370 34.58 -38.54 8.54
C GLN A 370 35.39 -37.46 7.82
N THR A 371 36.69 -37.70 7.58
CA THR A 371 37.61 -36.69 6.99
C THR A 371 37.17 -36.23 5.60
N GLN A 372 36.48 -37.08 4.85
CA GLN A 372 35.98 -36.77 3.50
C GLN A 372 34.60 -36.13 3.46
N LEU A 373 33.92 -36.00 4.59
CA LEU A 373 32.63 -35.38 4.67
C LEU A 373 32.72 -33.85 4.54
N ALA A 374 31.72 -33.27 3.89
CA ALA A 374 31.52 -31.83 3.91
C ALA A 374 31.17 -31.33 5.32
N GLU A 375 31.42 -30.08 5.60
CA GLU A 375 31.23 -29.53 6.95
C GLU A 375 29.77 -29.65 7.44
N TYR A 376 28.80 -29.43 6.56
CA TYR A 376 27.39 -29.60 6.91
C TYR A 376 27.04 -31.06 7.24
N GLU A 377 27.69 -32.05 6.60
CA GLU A 377 27.49 -33.48 6.87
C GLU A 377 28.08 -33.90 8.22
N LYS A 378 29.28 -33.41 8.54
CA LYS A 378 29.89 -33.60 9.87
C LYS A 378 29.01 -33.02 10.96
N ARG A 379 28.51 -31.81 10.72
CA ARG A 379 27.64 -31.13 11.67
C ARG A 379 26.30 -31.87 11.83
N LEU A 380 25.74 -32.37 10.74
CA LEU A 380 24.52 -33.18 10.76
C LEU A 380 24.71 -34.44 11.62
N LEU A 381 25.77 -35.22 11.37
CA LEU A 381 26.09 -36.40 12.19
C LEU A 381 26.33 -36.03 13.67
N SER A 382 27.10 -34.99 13.95
CA SER A 382 27.37 -34.54 15.32
C SER A 382 26.08 -34.14 16.06
N LYS A 383 25.13 -33.55 15.37
CA LYS A 383 23.83 -33.15 15.95
C LYS A 383 22.87 -34.33 16.11
N LEU A 384 22.80 -35.22 15.13
CA LEU A 384 21.97 -36.42 15.23
C LEU A 384 22.37 -37.27 16.46
N PHE A 385 23.66 -37.43 16.66
CA PHE A 385 24.23 -38.29 17.70
C PHE A 385 24.75 -37.50 18.93
N GLN A 386 24.18 -36.32 19.20
CA GLN A 386 24.61 -35.49 20.34
C GLN A 386 24.30 -36.12 21.71
N SER A 387 23.38 -37.07 21.79
CA SER A 387 22.96 -37.73 23.04
C SER A 387 23.50 -39.18 23.18
N GLY A 388 24.23 -39.70 22.19
CA GLY A 388 24.76 -41.05 22.15
C GLY A 388 24.89 -41.54 20.71
N ASP A 389 25.30 -42.82 20.53
CA ASP A 389 25.52 -43.41 19.20
C ASP A 389 24.22 -43.94 18.53
N GLU A 390 23.08 -43.78 19.21
CA GLU A 390 21.76 -44.21 18.71
C GLU A 390 20.74 -43.12 18.91
N VAL A 391 19.83 -42.96 17.96
CA VAL A 391 18.70 -42.01 18.03
C VAL A 391 17.53 -42.55 17.16
N THR A 392 16.30 -42.43 17.66
CA THR A 392 15.11 -42.80 16.89
C THR A 392 14.56 -41.59 16.13
N LEU A 393 13.80 -41.83 15.05
CA LEU A 393 13.14 -40.75 14.30
C LEU A 393 12.13 -39.99 15.13
N LYS A 394 11.48 -40.63 16.11
CA LYS A 394 10.56 -39.98 17.05
C LYS A 394 11.31 -39.00 17.95
N GLU A 395 12.47 -39.39 18.46
CA GLU A 395 13.30 -38.50 19.31
C GLU A 395 13.83 -37.28 18.59
N LEU A 396 13.97 -37.31 17.25
CA LEU A 396 14.32 -36.13 16.46
C LEU A 396 13.24 -35.05 16.47
N GLY A 397 12.04 -35.37 16.97
CA GLY A 397 10.97 -34.41 17.23
C GLY A 397 11.05 -33.72 18.61
N ASP A 398 11.96 -34.12 19.49
CA ASP A 398 12.12 -33.56 20.83
C ASP A 398 12.80 -32.19 20.79
N GLU A 399 12.51 -31.35 21.81
CA GLU A 399 13.09 -30.01 21.96
C GLU A 399 14.62 -29.97 21.87
N LYS A 400 15.31 -31.06 22.28
CA LYS A 400 16.78 -31.16 22.19
C LYS A 400 17.33 -31.10 20.77
N TYR A 401 16.48 -31.39 19.76
CA TYR A 401 16.81 -31.31 18.33
C TYR A 401 16.23 -30.06 17.63
N ASP A 402 15.59 -29.19 18.41
CA ASP A 402 15.10 -27.94 17.87
C ASP A 402 16.20 -27.15 17.19
N GLY A 403 15.91 -26.67 16.00
CA GLY A 403 16.87 -25.91 15.20
C GLY A 403 17.86 -26.71 14.36
N LEU A 404 17.94 -28.05 14.52
CA LEU A 404 18.81 -28.91 13.70
C LEU A 404 18.59 -28.67 12.21
N ASP A 405 17.33 -28.77 11.76
CA ASP A 405 16.97 -28.54 10.34
C ASP A 405 17.40 -27.15 9.85
N SER A 406 17.17 -26.11 10.65
CA SER A 406 17.52 -24.73 10.28
C SER A 406 19.03 -24.49 10.24
N GLU A 407 19.78 -25.10 11.13
CA GLU A 407 21.25 -25.02 11.18
C GLU A 407 21.88 -25.73 9.96
N ILE A 408 21.43 -26.94 9.65
CA ILE A 408 21.95 -27.69 8.49
C ILE A 408 21.59 -27.00 7.18
N ARG A 409 20.39 -26.45 7.06
CA ARG A 409 20.01 -25.65 5.87
C ARG A 409 20.90 -24.43 5.70
N GLU A 410 21.28 -23.76 6.77
CA GLU A 410 22.18 -22.61 6.68
C GLU A 410 23.57 -23.04 6.19
N LEU A 411 24.08 -24.17 6.67
CA LEU A 411 25.35 -24.73 6.22
C LEU A 411 25.28 -25.21 4.74
N LEU A 412 24.15 -25.76 4.30
CA LEU A 412 23.92 -26.08 2.88
C LEU A 412 23.98 -24.83 1.99
N TYR A 413 23.37 -23.70 2.42
CA TYR A 413 23.48 -22.44 1.69
C TYR A 413 24.93 -21.94 1.59
N GLN A 414 25.71 -22.06 2.66
CA GLN A 414 27.14 -21.73 2.66
C GLN A 414 27.90 -22.66 1.71
N ARG A 415 27.62 -23.96 1.78
CA ARG A 415 28.28 -24.98 0.98
C ARG A 415 28.09 -24.78 -0.52
N VAL A 416 26.87 -24.50 -0.99
CA VAL A 416 26.62 -24.26 -2.44
C VAL A 416 27.28 -22.96 -2.94
N ALA A 417 27.50 -21.98 -2.07
CA ALA A 417 28.30 -20.80 -2.36
C ALA A 417 29.80 -21.12 -2.42
N GLU A 418 30.35 -21.91 -1.47
CA GLU A 418 31.75 -22.39 -1.47
C GLU A 418 32.07 -23.22 -2.71
N LEU A 419 31.13 -24.05 -3.18
CA LEU A 419 31.25 -24.78 -4.44
C LEU A 419 31.34 -23.86 -5.66
N GLY A 420 31.05 -22.56 -5.49
CA GLY A 420 31.01 -21.56 -6.53
C GLY A 420 29.77 -21.69 -7.43
N TRP A 421 28.72 -22.37 -6.98
CA TRP A 421 27.46 -22.51 -7.73
C TRP A 421 26.60 -21.24 -7.65
N PHE A 422 26.75 -20.51 -6.55
CA PHE A 422 26.19 -19.19 -6.34
C PHE A 422 27.32 -18.22 -6.02
N ARG A 423 27.15 -16.95 -6.33
CA ARG A 423 28.15 -15.92 -5.97
C ARG A 423 28.18 -15.65 -4.48
N GLU A 424 27.03 -15.70 -3.86
CA GLU A 424 26.81 -15.45 -2.45
C GLU A 424 25.69 -16.37 -1.95
N ASN A 425 25.51 -16.44 -0.64
CA ASN A 425 24.44 -17.22 -0.03
C ASN A 425 23.06 -16.80 -0.61
N PRO A 426 22.32 -17.71 -1.27
CA PRO A 426 21.06 -17.38 -1.92
C PRO A 426 20.00 -16.81 -0.96
N LYS A 427 19.98 -17.27 0.29
CA LYS A 427 19.06 -16.80 1.32
C LYS A 427 19.32 -15.33 1.66
N SER A 428 20.58 -14.95 1.88
CA SER A 428 20.96 -13.57 2.19
C SER A 428 20.64 -12.61 1.04
N MET A 429 20.86 -13.05 -0.21
CA MET A 429 20.54 -12.27 -1.40
C MET A 429 19.04 -12.00 -1.55
N ARG A 430 18.19 -12.99 -1.23
CA ARG A 430 16.73 -12.78 -1.22
C ARG A 430 16.30 -11.76 -0.16
N TRP A 431 16.84 -11.89 1.06
CA TRP A 431 16.55 -10.94 2.13
C TRP A 431 17.02 -9.51 1.79
N SER A 432 18.21 -9.38 1.21
CA SER A 432 18.71 -8.07 0.75
C SER A 432 17.81 -7.48 -0.34
N GLY A 433 17.26 -8.31 -1.23
CA GLY A 433 16.28 -7.89 -2.23
C GLY A 433 14.98 -7.40 -1.62
N ILE A 434 14.45 -8.11 -0.61
CA ILE A 434 13.24 -7.70 0.11
C ILE A 434 13.45 -6.36 0.83
N THR A 435 14.54 -6.23 1.59
CA THR A 435 14.84 -5.00 2.34
C THR A 435 15.09 -3.82 1.40
N ALA A 436 15.85 -4.02 0.32
CA ALA A 436 16.11 -2.98 -0.68
C ALA A 436 14.81 -2.55 -1.39
N GLY A 437 13.97 -3.51 -1.82
CA GLY A 437 12.71 -3.22 -2.46
C GLY A 437 11.73 -2.45 -1.57
N PHE A 438 11.65 -2.84 -0.30
CA PHE A 438 10.84 -2.11 0.69
C PHE A 438 11.36 -0.67 0.90
N PHE A 439 12.68 -0.51 1.07
CA PHE A 439 13.28 0.80 1.26
C PHE A 439 13.07 1.72 0.05
N ILE A 440 13.30 1.21 -1.18
CA ILE A 440 13.08 1.97 -2.42
C ILE A 440 11.60 2.38 -2.54
N SER A 441 10.65 1.46 -2.23
CA SER A 441 9.23 1.78 -2.26
C SER A 441 8.86 2.86 -1.24
N ALA A 442 9.36 2.76 -0.01
CA ALA A 442 9.11 3.73 1.05
C ALA A 442 9.64 5.13 0.69
N VAL A 443 10.87 5.20 0.17
CA VAL A 443 11.48 6.44 -0.33
C VAL A 443 10.68 6.99 -1.51
N GLY A 444 10.27 6.14 -2.44
CA GLY A 444 9.42 6.52 -3.57
C GLY A 444 8.08 7.13 -3.13
N CYS A 445 7.41 6.51 -2.15
CA CYS A 445 6.18 7.03 -1.57
C CYS A 445 6.40 8.38 -0.88
N LEU A 446 7.47 8.51 -0.11
CA LEU A 446 7.82 9.78 0.54
C LEU A 446 8.03 10.91 -0.48
N PHE A 447 8.82 10.66 -1.53
CA PHE A 447 9.02 11.64 -2.61
C PHE A 447 7.73 11.96 -3.35
N THR A 448 6.87 10.96 -3.61
CA THR A 448 5.56 11.16 -4.24
C THR A 448 4.69 12.10 -3.39
N LEU A 449 4.66 11.91 -2.08
CA LEU A 449 3.90 12.77 -1.18
C LEU A 449 4.50 14.19 -1.11
N VAL A 450 5.81 14.31 -0.83
CA VAL A 450 6.46 15.59 -0.63
C VAL A 450 6.42 16.44 -1.90
N LEU A 451 6.82 15.88 -3.04
CA LEU A 451 6.84 16.61 -4.33
C LEU A 451 5.42 16.75 -4.93
N GLY A 452 4.54 15.82 -4.66
CA GLY A 452 3.13 15.92 -5.04
C GLY A 452 2.46 17.10 -4.34
N TYR A 453 2.45 17.11 -3.02
CA TYR A 453 1.83 18.22 -2.27
C TYR A 453 2.62 19.52 -2.36
N GLY A 454 3.96 19.49 -2.49
CA GLY A 454 4.78 20.70 -2.64
C GLY A 454 4.66 21.36 -4.02
N LEU A 455 4.86 20.57 -5.07
CA LEU A 455 5.05 21.07 -6.44
C LEU A 455 3.98 20.57 -7.45
N GLY A 456 3.12 19.61 -7.08
CA GLY A 456 2.20 18.93 -8.02
C GLY A 456 2.89 17.89 -8.91
N TRP A 457 4.07 17.39 -8.50
CA TRP A 457 4.91 16.46 -9.27
C TRP A 457 4.79 15.01 -8.82
N GLY A 458 3.69 14.64 -8.16
CA GLY A 458 3.48 13.29 -7.65
C GLY A 458 3.58 12.20 -8.72
N LEU A 459 3.06 12.45 -9.95
CA LEU A 459 3.16 11.51 -11.08
C LEU A 459 4.60 11.16 -11.45
N VAL A 460 5.51 12.13 -11.40
CA VAL A 460 6.92 11.96 -11.80
C VAL A 460 7.67 11.00 -10.88
N CYS A 461 7.22 10.87 -9.62
CA CYS A 461 7.88 10.04 -8.61
C CYS A 461 7.31 8.60 -8.54
N LEU A 462 6.11 8.33 -9.10
CA LEU A 462 5.49 7.00 -9.08
C LEU A 462 6.38 5.89 -9.69
N PRO A 463 7.16 6.11 -10.76
CA PRO A 463 8.04 5.09 -11.30
C PRO A 463 9.11 4.60 -10.30
N LEU A 464 9.52 5.42 -9.32
CA LEU A 464 10.43 4.98 -8.27
C LEU A 464 9.76 3.96 -7.33
N VAL A 465 8.49 4.16 -7.01
CA VAL A 465 7.69 3.17 -6.26
C VAL A 465 7.58 1.87 -7.05
N ALA A 466 7.34 1.97 -8.36
CA ALA A 466 7.26 0.81 -9.24
C ALA A 466 8.59 0.00 -9.28
N ILE A 467 9.76 0.65 -9.25
CA ILE A 467 11.05 -0.03 -9.13
C ILE A 467 11.10 -0.84 -7.83
N GLY A 468 10.75 -0.23 -6.69
CA GLY A 468 10.78 -0.90 -5.39
C GLY A 468 9.85 -2.12 -5.36
N ILE A 469 8.63 -1.99 -5.88
CA ILE A 469 7.67 -3.10 -5.99
C ILE A 469 8.21 -4.20 -6.92
N ALA A 470 8.80 -3.84 -8.07
CA ALA A 470 9.40 -4.80 -8.99
C ALA A 470 10.56 -5.57 -8.33
N VAL A 471 11.41 -4.89 -7.55
CA VAL A 471 12.50 -5.52 -6.78
C VAL A 471 11.93 -6.49 -5.74
N LEU A 472 10.87 -6.12 -5.01
CA LEU A 472 10.17 -7.01 -4.07
C LEU A 472 9.64 -8.27 -4.76
N MET A 473 8.97 -8.12 -5.90
CA MET A 473 8.42 -9.25 -6.66
C MET A 473 9.52 -10.17 -7.22
N MET A 474 10.68 -9.61 -7.58
CA MET A 474 11.82 -10.37 -8.11
C MET A 474 12.71 -10.95 -7.01
N SER A 475 12.61 -10.48 -5.77
CA SER A 475 13.52 -10.85 -4.66
C SER A 475 13.59 -12.37 -4.43
N GLY A 476 12.48 -13.09 -4.63
CA GLY A 476 12.44 -14.56 -4.56
C GLY A 476 13.36 -15.27 -5.57
N LYS A 477 13.74 -14.58 -6.66
CA LYS A 477 14.68 -15.08 -7.69
C LYS A 477 16.09 -14.53 -7.50
N PHE A 478 16.34 -13.74 -6.48
CA PHE A 478 17.69 -13.26 -6.17
C PHE A 478 18.54 -14.41 -5.62
N GLY A 479 19.84 -14.37 -5.86
CA GLY A 479 20.72 -15.51 -5.66
C GLY A 479 20.81 -16.35 -6.93
N LYS A 480 21.16 -15.67 -8.04
CA LYS A 480 21.40 -16.32 -9.35
C LYS A 480 22.56 -17.28 -9.28
N ARG A 481 22.48 -18.33 -10.07
CA ARG A 481 23.57 -19.29 -10.27
C ARG A 481 24.67 -18.67 -11.11
N THR A 482 25.91 -19.01 -10.79
CA THR A 482 27.07 -18.73 -11.64
C THR A 482 27.02 -19.63 -12.88
N ALA A 483 27.90 -19.39 -13.86
CA ALA A 483 28.03 -20.28 -15.01
C ALA A 483 28.37 -21.74 -14.59
N LYS A 484 29.18 -21.91 -13.53
CA LYS A 484 29.48 -23.21 -12.94
C LYS A 484 28.24 -23.84 -12.28
N GLY A 485 27.43 -23.05 -11.55
CA GLY A 485 26.20 -23.52 -10.94
C GLY A 485 25.15 -23.90 -11.98
N SER A 486 25.02 -23.11 -13.06
CA SER A 486 24.09 -23.45 -14.15
C SER A 486 24.53 -24.70 -14.92
N MET A 487 25.81 -24.91 -15.09
CA MET A 487 26.34 -26.16 -15.65
C MET A 487 25.95 -27.36 -14.78
N ALA A 488 26.18 -27.28 -13.47
CA ALA A 488 25.82 -28.32 -12.51
C ALA A 488 24.30 -28.54 -12.48
N LEU A 489 23.49 -27.46 -12.57
CA LEU A 489 22.03 -27.55 -12.66
C LEU A 489 21.57 -28.34 -13.90
N VAL A 490 22.16 -28.06 -15.07
CA VAL A 490 21.82 -28.79 -16.30
C VAL A 490 22.18 -30.25 -16.19
N GLN A 491 23.33 -30.59 -15.57
CA GLN A 491 23.73 -31.97 -15.30
C GLN A 491 22.76 -32.65 -14.32
N ALA A 492 22.37 -31.98 -13.24
CA ALA A 492 21.41 -32.48 -12.28
C ALA A 492 20.03 -32.75 -12.90
N ARG A 493 19.55 -31.84 -13.76
CA ARG A 493 18.31 -32.05 -14.53
C ARG A 493 18.41 -33.19 -15.55
N GLY A 494 19.58 -33.38 -16.16
CA GLY A 494 19.82 -34.51 -17.02
C GLY A 494 19.78 -35.83 -16.25
N PHE A 495 20.26 -35.87 -15.03
CA PHE A 495 20.18 -37.02 -14.13
C PHE A 495 18.75 -37.22 -13.58
N GLU A 496 18.03 -36.18 -13.27
CA GLU A 496 16.58 -36.22 -12.96
C GLU A 496 15.80 -36.89 -14.10
N LEU A 497 16.10 -36.50 -15.36
CA LEU A 497 15.46 -37.06 -16.54
C LEU A 497 15.76 -38.56 -16.66
N TYR A 498 17.00 -38.99 -16.40
CA TYR A 498 17.36 -40.42 -16.37
C TYR A 498 16.55 -41.17 -15.31
N LEU A 499 16.54 -40.69 -14.06
CA LEU A 499 15.83 -41.35 -12.96
C LEU A 499 14.30 -41.37 -13.17
N SER A 500 13.75 -40.36 -13.83
CA SER A 500 12.31 -40.28 -14.09
C SER A 500 11.84 -41.17 -15.26
N THR A 501 12.75 -41.48 -16.19
CA THR A 501 12.45 -42.31 -17.37
C THR A 501 12.88 -43.78 -17.23
N ALA A 502 13.80 -44.06 -16.29
CA ALA A 502 14.23 -45.42 -16.02
C ALA A 502 13.09 -46.19 -15.30
N GLU A 503 12.65 -47.31 -15.87
CA GLU A 503 11.73 -48.19 -15.23
C GLU A 503 12.39 -48.80 -13.98
N ALA A 504 11.75 -48.65 -12.80
CA ALA A 504 12.30 -49.13 -11.52
C ALA A 504 12.71 -50.61 -11.55
N ASP A 505 12.03 -51.42 -12.34
CA ASP A 505 12.34 -52.85 -12.51
C ASP A 505 13.60 -53.07 -13.35
N LYS A 506 13.92 -52.21 -14.32
CA LYS A 506 15.17 -52.31 -15.11
C LYS A 506 16.39 -51.90 -14.29
N LEU A 507 16.28 -50.87 -13.47
CA LEU A 507 17.35 -50.49 -12.54
C LEU A 507 17.68 -51.60 -11.52
N ARG A 508 16.68 -52.38 -11.09
CA ARG A 508 16.90 -53.54 -10.21
C ARG A 508 17.51 -54.75 -10.93
N PHE A 509 17.22 -54.93 -12.23
CA PHE A 509 17.58 -56.14 -12.97
C PHE A 509 18.94 -56.04 -13.67
N GLU A 510 19.30 -54.88 -14.19
CA GLU A 510 20.52 -54.70 -14.99
C GLU A 510 21.77 -54.38 -14.17
N GLU A 511 21.63 -53.77 -12.99
CA GLU A 511 22.79 -53.21 -12.25
C GLU A 511 22.87 -53.65 -10.77
N GLY A 512 21.91 -54.48 -10.26
CA GLY A 512 21.93 -55.00 -8.89
C GLY A 512 21.34 -54.08 -7.81
N VAL A 513 21.04 -54.66 -6.63
CA VAL A 513 20.39 -53.98 -5.48
C VAL A 513 21.14 -52.76 -5.00
N ASP A 514 22.45 -52.72 -5.23
CA ASP A 514 23.36 -51.65 -4.73
C ASP A 514 23.18 -50.31 -5.41
N ILE A 515 22.72 -50.28 -6.67
CA ILE A 515 22.56 -49.04 -7.44
C ILE A 515 21.24 -48.31 -7.10
N PHE A 516 20.17 -49.08 -6.85
CA PHE A 516 18.92 -48.50 -6.39
C PHE A 516 19.10 -47.75 -5.05
N SER A 517 19.79 -48.38 -4.11
CA SER A 517 20.07 -47.75 -2.80
C SER A 517 20.90 -46.49 -2.95
N ARG A 518 21.91 -46.48 -3.84
CA ARG A 518 22.78 -45.33 -4.11
C ARG A 518 22.03 -44.11 -4.69
N TYR A 519 21.01 -44.35 -5.53
CA TYR A 519 20.27 -43.28 -6.19
C TYR A 519 19.00 -42.85 -5.44
N LEU A 520 18.58 -43.60 -4.41
CA LEU A 520 17.41 -43.28 -3.59
C LEU A 520 17.43 -41.87 -3.01
N PRO A 521 18.54 -41.35 -2.42
CA PRO A 521 18.60 -39.97 -1.91
C PRO A 521 18.36 -38.92 -2.99
N TYR A 522 18.86 -39.15 -4.20
CA TYR A 522 18.64 -38.29 -5.36
C TYR A 522 17.20 -38.36 -5.87
N ALA A 523 16.63 -39.58 -5.92
CA ALA A 523 15.23 -39.76 -6.31
C ALA A 523 14.27 -39.02 -5.35
N MET A 524 14.65 -38.90 -4.08
CA MET A 524 13.88 -38.15 -3.09
C MET A 524 13.85 -36.63 -3.40
N ILE A 525 15.00 -36.02 -3.66
CA ILE A 525 15.07 -34.57 -3.96
C ILE A 525 14.38 -34.22 -5.28
N PHE A 526 14.40 -35.13 -6.26
CA PHE A 526 13.70 -34.97 -7.54
C PHE A 526 12.21 -35.30 -7.48
N GLY A 527 11.73 -35.84 -6.34
CA GLY A 527 10.33 -36.22 -6.16
C GLY A 527 9.89 -37.44 -6.98
N VAL A 528 10.84 -38.23 -7.52
CA VAL A 528 10.59 -39.42 -8.34
C VAL A 528 10.61 -40.72 -7.52
N ALA A 529 10.96 -40.69 -6.25
CA ALA A 529 11.02 -41.84 -5.35
C ALA A 529 9.65 -42.54 -5.11
N ARG A 530 8.54 -41.92 -5.50
CA ARG A 530 7.17 -42.42 -5.31
C ARG A 530 6.57 -43.08 -6.57
N ARG A 531 7.27 -43.14 -7.66
CA ARG A 531 6.89 -43.83 -8.90
C ARG A 531 7.63 -45.15 -9.00
#